data_488b6433001d475e157f3f07c7a4367a
#
_entry.id   488b6433001d475e157f3f07c7a4367a
#
_cell.length_a   1.000
_cell.length_b   1.000
_cell.length_c   1.000
_cell.angle_alpha   90.00
_cell.angle_beta   90.00
_cell.angle_gamma   90.00
#
_symmetry.space_group_name_H-M   'P 1'
#
loop_
_entity.id
_entity.type
_entity.pdbx_description
1 polymer ?
#
loop_
_entity_poly.entity_id
_entity_poly.type
_entity_poly.pdbx_seq_one_letter_code
_entity_poly.pdbx_strand_id
1 'polypeptide(L)'
;MEPTTYSFLDLSGALAHPDLGAYVFTGEGIGQVTISMQTENTAHDIAADGQVMVSKIAGHNAQIQINCQQTSAVHKWLLAAHNALYLADTDAWAKMTALLRNTSDGTSHALTGMSFGKIPDKAYAAQGAMITWTLWAADVQSLSA
;
A
#
# COMPACT_ATOMS: atom_id res chain seq x y z
N MET A 1 13.31 14.55 28.90
CA MET A 1 12.98 14.00 27.56
C MET A 1 11.57 14.39 27.19
N GLU A 2 11.38 14.97 26.03
CA GLU A 2 10.05 15.35 25.55
C GLU A 2 9.42 14.15 24.83
N PRO A 3 8.13 13.89 25.06
CA PRO A 3 7.45 12.82 24.34
C PRO A 3 7.21 13.20 22.88
N THR A 4 7.15 12.21 22.01
CA THR A 4 6.72 12.36 20.64
C THR A 4 5.25 11.93 20.51
N THR A 5 4.53 12.54 19.59
CA THR A 5 3.11 12.27 19.41
C THR A 5 2.84 11.82 17.99
N TYR A 6 2.02 10.78 17.85
CA TYR A 6 1.55 10.27 16.56
C TYR A 6 0.03 10.32 16.50
N SER A 7 -0.50 10.70 15.33
CA SER A 7 -1.93 10.60 15.06
C SER A 7 -2.15 10.08 13.64
N PHE A 8 -3.03 9.10 13.49
CA PHE A 8 -3.42 8.59 12.18
C PHE A 8 -4.11 9.67 11.33
N LEU A 9 -4.72 10.67 11.97
CA LEU A 9 -5.38 11.77 11.26
C LEU A 9 -4.40 12.68 10.51
N ASP A 10 -3.11 12.62 10.85
CA ASP A 10 -2.06 13.34 10.13
C ASP A 10 -1.63 12.63 8.84
N LEU A 11 -2.07 11.39 8.64
CA LEU A 11 -1.77 10.65 7.43
C LEU A 11 -2.75 11.06 6.34
N SER A 12 -2.22 11.42 5.18
CA SER A 12 -3.02 11.64 3.98
C SER A 12 -2.52 10.73 2.87
N GLY A 13 -3.42 10.33 2.00
CA GLY A 13 -3.08 9.45 0.89
C GLY A 13 -3.88 9.79 -0.35
N ALA A 14 -3.30 9.44 -1.49
CA ALA A 14 -3.96 9.56 -2.77
C ALA A 14 -3.67 8.32 -3.60
N LEU A 15 -4.72 7.81 -4.23
CA LEU A 15 -4.64 6.73 -5.21
C LEU A 15 -5.00 7.33 -6.56
N ALA A 16 -4.24 7.02 -7.60
CA ALA A 16 -4.48 7.58 -8.92
C ALA A 16 -4.26 6.54 -10.01
N HIS A 17 -5.05 6.64 -11.06
CA HIS A 17 -4.90 5.83 -12.27
C HIS A 17 -5.18 6.72 -13.47
N PRO A 18 -4.40 6.61 -14.57
CA PRO A 18 -4.60 7.48 -15.74
C PRO A 18 -6.03 7.46 -16.31
N ASP A 19 -6.70 6.32 -16.25
CA ASP A 19 -8.02 6.14 -16.83
C ASP A 19 -9.16 6.29 -15.81
N LEU A 20 -8.87 6.23 -14.51
CA LEU A 20 -9.89 6.23 -13.46
C LEU A 20 -9.91 7.51 -12.63
N GLY A 21 -8.90 8.38 -12.79
CA GLY A 21 -8.76 9.56 -11.98
C GLY A 21 -8.10 9.28 -10.64
N ALA A 22 -8.29 10.18 -9.69
CA ALA A 22 -7.64 10.13 -8.40
C ALA A 22 -8.66 10.08 -7.26
N TYR A 23 -8.30 9.39 -6.18
CA TYR A 23 -9.03 9.37 -4.94
C TYR A 23 -8.10 9.79 -3.80
N VAL A 24 -8.51 10.80 -3.05
CA VAL A 24 -7.74 11.32 -1.90
C VAL A 24 -8.47 10.93 -0.62
N PHE A 25 -7.72 10.41 0.35
CA PHE A 25 -8.29 10.03 1.65
C PHE A 25 -7.43 10.58 2.80
N THR A 26 -8.08 10.85 3.92
CA THR A 26 -7.44 11.42 5.12
C THR A 26 -7.88 10.68 6.38
N GLY A 27 -7.96 9.36 6.30
CA GLY A 27 -8.29 8.52 7.45
C GLY A 27 -9.78 8.22 7.63
N GLU A 28 -10.66 8.78 6.83
CA GLU A 28 -12.11 8.53 6.96
C GLU A 28 -12.46 7.09 6.60
N GLY A 29 -13.01 6.35 7.56
CA GLY A 29 -13.39 4.97 7.36
C GLY A 29 -12.23 4.01 7.23
N ILE A 30 -10.99 4.47 7.38
CA ILE A 30 -9.78 3.66 7.28
C ILE A 30 -9.24 3.39 8.68
N GLY A 31 -9.01 2.12 9.01
CA GLY A 31 -8.46 1.76 10.31
C GLY A 31 -6.95 1.58 10.31
N GLN A 32 -6.40 1.13 9.19
CA GLN A 32 -4.97 0.83 9.12
C GLN A 32 -4.50 0.78 7.67
N VAL A 33 -3.30 1.29 7.43
CA VAL A 33 -2.60 1.12 6.15
C VAL A 33 -1.22 0.55 6.44
N THR A 34 -0.88 -0.57 5.81
CA THR A 34 0.39 -1.25 6.02
C THR A 34 1.12 -1.40 4.70
N ILE A 35 2.39 -1.02 4.67
CA ILE A 35 3.29 -1.24 3.54
C ILE A 35 4.31 -2.29 3.94
N SER A 36 4.33 -3.43 3.22
CA SER A 36 5.26 -4.52 3.47
C SER A 36 6.17 -4.70 2.27
N MET A 37 7.45 -4.43 2.45
CA MET A 37 8.45 -4.69 1.41
C MET A 37 8.61 -6.19 1.23
N GLN A 38 8.68 -6.66 -0.01
CA GLN A 38 8.62 -8.08 -0.32
C GLN A 38 9.98 -8.69 -0.67
N THR A 39 10.97 -7.87 -0.98
CA THR A 39 12.30 -8.35 -1.37
C THR A 39 13.33 -7.99 -0.32
N GLU A 40 14.05 -8.98 0.18
CA GLU A 40 15.21 -8.75 1.03
C GLU A 40 16.40 -8.31 0.17
N ASN A 41 17.03 -7.21 0.56
CA ASN A 41 18.11 -6.61 -0.22
C ASN A 41 19.48 -7.15 0.16
N THR A 42 19.57 -8.01 1.16
CA THR A 42 20.82 -8.61 1.63
C THR A 42 20.64 -10.11 1.80
N ALA A 43 21.60 -10.87 1.28
CA ALA A 43 21.69 -12.29 1.54
C ALA A 43 23.13 -12.63 1.94
N HIS A 44 23.29 -13.53 2.91
CA HIS A 44 24.59 -14.00 3.36
C HIS A 44 24.81 -15.44 2.95
N ASP A 45 26.02 -15.73 2.48
CA ASP A 45 26.51 -17.08 2.26
C ASP A 45 27.76 -17.29 3.13
N ILE A 46 27.75 -18.30 3.98
CA ILE A 46 28.80 -18.53 4.96
C ILE A 46 29.62 -19.73 4.53
N ALA A 47 30.91 -19.52 4.26
CA ALA A 47 31.84 -20.58 3.91
C ALA A 47 32.22 -21.44 5.11
N ALA A 48 32.85 -22.59 4.85
CA ALA A 48 33.25 -23.55 5.91
C ALA A 48 34.20 -22.97 6.92
N ASP A 49 35.00 -21.97 6.55
CA ASP A 49 35.93 -21.28 7.43
C ASP A 49 35.31 -20.10 8.19
N GLY A 50 34.00 -19.86 7.98
CA GLY A 50 33.29 -18.76 8.62
C GLY A 50 33.29 -17.46 7.81
N GLN A 51 33.93 -17.42 6.66
CA GLN A 51 33.90 -16.23 5.82
C GLN A 51 32.50 -15.98 5.25
N VAL A 52 32.04 -14.73 5.33
CA VAL A 52 30.70 -14.35 4.90
C VAL A 52 30.78 -13.60 3.58
N MET A 53 30.07 -14.10 2.55
CA MET A 53 29.84 -13.37 1.32
C MET A 53 28.47 -12.68 1.40
N VAL A 54 28.47 -11.36 1.22
CA VAL A 54 27.26 -10.55 1.28
C VAL A 54 26.82 -10.24 -0.13
N SER A 55 25.61 -10.60 -0.45
CA SER A 55 25.02 -10.29 -1.75
C SER A 55 24.01 -9.14 -1.62
N LYS A 56 24.11 -8.16 -2.52
CA LYS A 56 23.14 -7.08 -2.63
C LYS A 56 22.13 -7.43 -3.71
N ILE A 57 20.85 -7.49 -3.31
CA ILE A 57 19.77 -7.90 -4.19
C ILE A 57 18.89 -6.69 -4.48
N ALA A 58 18.66 -6.40 -5.75
CA ALA A 58 17.80 -5.30 -6.17
C ALA A 58 16.34 -5.72 -6.10
N GLY A 59 15.51 -4.81 -5.61
CA GLY A 59 14.07 -5.03 -5.56
C GLY A 59 13.44 -4.12 -4.52
N HIS A 60 12.43 -3.35 -4.95
CA HIS A 60 11.66 -2.46 -4.08
C HIS A 60 10.17 -2.67 -4.28
N ASN A 61 9.77 -3.88 -4.59
CA ASN A 61 8.34 -4.21 -4.68
C ASN A 61 7.75 -4.37 -3.28
N ALA A 62 6.48 -4.04 -3.16
CA ALA A 62 5.82 -4.07 -1.88
C ALA A 62 4.37 -4.52 -2.01
N GLN A 63 3.81 -4.91 -0.90
CA GLN A 63 2.39 -5.18 -0.76
C GLN A 63 1.80 -4.14 0.17
N ILE A 64 0.66 -3.56 -0.23
CA ILE A 64 -0.05 -2.59 0.60
C ILE A 64 -1.36 -3.18 1.03
N GLN A 65 -1.62 -3.11 2.33
CA GLN A 65 -2.89 -3.53 2.91
C GLN A 65 -3.61 -2.32 3.47
N ILE A 66 -4.83 -2.10 3.00
CA ILE A 66 -5.69 -1.02 3.45
C ILE A 66 -6.87 -1.65 4.18
N ASN A 67 -6.91 -1.45 5.50
CA ASN A 67 -8.00 -1.92 6.34
C ASN A 67 -9.02 -0.79 6.48
N CYS A 68 -10.25 -1.02 6.04
CA CYS A 68 -11.28 0.01 6.01
C CYS A 68 -12.65 -0.55 6.38
N GLN A 69 -13.56 0.34 6.76
CA GLN A 69 -14.94 -0.04 7.02
C GLN A 69 -15.63 -0.47 5.73
N GLN A 70 -16.49 -1.50 5.82
CA GLN A 70 -17.16 -2.03 4.63
C GLN A 70 -18.16 -1.04 4.02
N THR A 71 -18.51 0.03 4.72
CA THR A 71 -19.36 1.12 4.22
C THR A 71 -18.57 2.35 3.78
N SER A 72 -17.24 2.32 3.83
CA SER A 72 -16.41 3.49 3.56
C SER A 72 -16.39 3.87 2.08
N ALA A 73 -16.13 5.14 1.80
CA ALA A 73 -15.98 5.64 0.44
C ALA A 73 -14.76 5.05 -0.25
N VAL A 74 -13.67 4.80 0.50
CA VAL A 74 -12.47 4.18 -0.06
C VAL A 74 -12.74 2.76 -0.55
N HIS A 75 -13.54 1.98 0.18
CA HIS A 75 -13.93 0.65 -0.29
C HIS A 75 -14.72 0.72 -1.60
N LYS A 76 -15.66 1.65 -1.70
CA LYS A 76 -16.46 1.82 -2.91
C LYS A 76 -15.59 2.19 -4.11
N TRP A 77 -14.64 3.10 -3.90
CA TRP A 77 -13.73 3.50 -4.98
C TRP A 77 -12.83 2.35 -5.41
N LEU A 78 -12.27 1.61 -4.45
CA LEU A 78 -11.39 0.47 -4.74
C LEU A 78 -12.14 -0.64 -5.47
N LEU A 79 -13.37 -0.92 -5.08
CA LEU A 79 -14.17 -1.94 -5.75
C LEU A 79 -14.50 -1.54 -7.19
N ALA A 80 -14.88 -0.29 -7.41
CA ALA A 80 -15.16 0.23 -8.75
C ALA A 80 -13.90 0.23 -9.61
N ALA A 81 -12.75 0.61 -9.04
CA ALA A 81 -11.47 0.60 -9.74
C ALA A 81 -11.05 -0.82 -10.12
N HIS A 82 -11.18 -1.78 -9.21
CA HIS A 82 -10.87 -3.19 -9.49
C HIS A 82 -11.71 -3.71 -10.65
N ASN A 83 -13.02 -3.48 -10.61
CA ASN A 83 -13.92 -3.97 -11.66
C ASN A 83 -13.59 -3.34 -13.01
N ALA A 84 -13.29 -2.05 -13.03
CA ALA A 84 -12.94 -1.35 -14.27
C ALA A 84 -11.62 -1.88 -14.85
N LEU A 85 -10.61 -2.09 -14.03
CA LEU A 85 -9.31 -2.58 -14.49
C LEU A 85 -9.34 -4.05 -14.87
N TYR A 86 -10.16 -4.84 -14.20
CA TYR A 86 -10.30 -6.26 -14.55
C TYR A 86 -10.89 -6.44 -15.96
N LEU A 87 -11.78 -5.56 -16.36
CA LEU A 87 -12.42 -5.59 -17.69
C LEU A 87 -11.65 -4.80 -18.75
N ALA A 88 -10.65 -4.01 -18.35
CA ALA A 88 -9.86 -3.22 -19.28
C ALA A 88 -8.76 -4.06 -19.93
N ASP A 89 -8.02 -3.43 -20.87
CA ASP A 89 -6.87 -4.07 -21.50
C ASP A 89 -5.77 -4.36 -20.48
N THR A 90 -4.95 -5.36 -20.78
CA THR A 90 -3.82 -5.75 -19.92
C THR A 90 -2.89 -4.57 -19.59
N ASP A 91 -2.70 -3.67 -20.54
CA ASP A 91 -1.81 -2.51 -20.35
C ASP A 91 -2.27 -1.58 -19.22
N ALA A 92 -3.55 -1.54 -18.90
CA ALA A 92 -4.08 -0.66 -17.86
C ALA A 92 -3.94 -1.26 -16.45
N TRP A 93 -3.67 -2.55 -16.32
CA TRP A 93 -3.76 -3.27 -15.05
C TRP A 93 -2.82 -2.75 -13.97
N ALA A 94 -1.56 -2.51 -14.31
CA ALA A 94 -0.53 -2.15 -13.34
C ALA A 94 -0.06 -0.70 -13.47
N LYS A 95 -0.96 0.22 -13.73
CA LYS A 95 -0.63 1.64 -13.90
C LYS A 95 -1.14 2.54 -12.77
N MET A 96 -1.66 1.94 -11.71
CA MET A 96 -2.08 2.70 -10.54
C MET A 96 -0.87 3.19 -9.77
N THR A 97 -0.97 4.39 -9.20
CA THR A 97 0.04 4.96 -8.33
C THR A 97 -0.60 5.40 -7.03
N ALA A 98 0.21 5.49 -5.99
CA ALA A 98 -0.25 5.98 -4.71
C ALA A 98 0.81 6.85 -4.06
N LEU A 99 0.35 7.80 -3.25
CA LEU A 99 1.20 8.60 -2.41
C LEU A 99 0.62 8.60 -1.01
N LEU A 100 1.42 8.18 -0.03
CA LEU A 100 1.08 8.25 1.38
C LEU A 100 2.01 9.26 2.04
N ARG A 101 1.47 10.16 2.82
CA ARG A 101 2.24 11.19 3.47
C ARG A 101 1.75 11.42 4.89
N ASN A 102 2.69 11.43 5.83
CA ASN A 102 2.44 11.87 7.19
C ASN A 102 2.84 13.33 7.31
N THR A 103 1.87 14.21 7.49
CA THR A 103 2.11 15.65 7.53
C THR A 103 2.79 16.10 8.82
N SER A 104 2.74 15.28 9.87
CA SER A 104 3.32 15.62 11.17
C SER A 104 4.85 15.55 11.14
N ASP A 105 5.44 14.55 10.50
CA ASP A 105 6.90 14.37 10.45
C ASP A 105 7.49 14.48 9.05
N GLY A 106 6.65 14.65 8.02
CA GLY A 106 7.09 14.80 6.65
C GLY A 106 7.46 13.49 5.94
N THR A 107 7.26 12.34 6.56
CA THR A 107 7.52 11.05 5.91
C THR A 107 6.56 10.84 4.76
N SER A 108 7.08 10.36 3.63
CA SER A 108 6.25 10.08 2.46
C SER A 108 6.66 8.77 1.80
N HIS A 109 5.67 8.11 1.20
CA HIS A 109 5.86 6.87 0.44
C HIS A 109 5.20 7.05 -0.91
N ALA A 110 6.01 6.94 -1.98
CA ALA A 110 5.53 6.99 -3.34
C ALA A 110 5.54 5.57 -3.92
N LEU A 111 4.38 5.10 -4.35
CA LEU A 111 4.18 3.75 -4.86
C LEU A 111 3.79 3.81 -6.32
N THR A 112 4.48 3.04 -7.15
CA THR A 112 4.24 3.02 -8.59
C THR A 112 4.04 1.58 -9.08
N GLY A 113 3.41 1.45 -10.25
CA GLY A 113 3.15 0.14 -10.84
C GLY A 113 2.23 -0.71 -9.96
N MET A 114 1.21 -0.10 -9.38
CA MET A 114 0.32 -0.80 -8.47
C MET A 114 -0.75 -1.59 -9.22
N SER A 115 -1.10 -2.73 -8.67
CA SER A 115 -2.18 -3.57 -9.15
C SER A 115 -2.90 -4.21 -7.97
N PHE A 116 -4.13 -4.66 -8.21
CA PHE A 116 -4.92 -5.30 -7.17
C PHE A 116 -4.47 -6.74 -6.96
N GLY A 117 -4.38 -7.16 -5.70
CA GLY A 117 -4.16 -8.54 -5.36
C GLY A 117 -5.43 -9.38 -5.53
N LYS A 118 -6.48 -9.00 -4.83
CA LYS A 118 -7.80 -9.62 -4.95
C LYS A 118 -8.85 -8.75 -4.27
N ILE A 119 -10.12 -8.99 -4.60
CA ILE A 119 -11.23 -8.40 -3.85
C ILE A 119 -11.23 -9.02 -2.45
N PRO A 120 -11.33 -8.23 -1.39
CA PRO A 120 -11.30 -8.77 -0.03
C PRO A 120 -12.54 -9.60 0.30
N ASP A 121 -12.39 -10.51 1.24
CA ASP A 121 -13.51 -11.23 1.79
C ASP A 121 -14.45 -10.26 2.51
N LYS A 122 -15.74 -10.40 2.29
CA LYS A 122 -16.73 -9.50 2.86
C LYS A 122 -17.81 -10.31 3.58
N ALA A 123 -17.87 -10.15 4.88
CA ALA A 123 -18.86 -10.82 5.71
C ALA A 123 -20.10 -9.94 5.88
N TYR A 124 -21.27 -10.54 5.75
CA TYR A 124 -22.53 -9.86 6.00
C TYR A 124 -23.11 -10.44 7.29
N ALA A 125 -22.94 -9.70 8.37
CA ALA A 125 -23.39 -10.07 9.70
C ALA A 125 -24.31 -8.98 10.26
N ALA A 126 -24.91 -9.22 11.41
CA ALA A 126 -25.75 -8.23 12.07
C ALA A 126 -24.98 -6.94 12.39
N GLN A 127 -23.69 -7.07 12.66
CA GLN A 127 -22.80 -5.93 12.89
C GLN A 127 -21.81 -5.80 11.74
N GLY A 128 -21.61 -4.58 11.23
CA GLY A 128 -20.66 -4.31 10.17
C GLY A 128 -19.22 -4.60 10.60
N ALA A 129 -18.37 -4.91 9.64
CA ALA A 129 -16.99 -5.32 9.88
C ALA A 129 -16.00 -4.49 9.07
N MET A 130 -14.74 -4.52 9.50
CA MET A 130 -13.63 -4.00 8.72
C MET A 130 -13.24 -5.03 7.65
N ILE A 131 -12.79 -4.54 6.51
CA ILE A 131 -12.27 -5.37 5.42
C ILE A 131 -10.88 -4.89 5.03
N THR A 132 -10.08 -5.78 4.47
CA THR A 132 -8.69 -5.47 4.10
C THR A 132 -8.48 -5.65 2.61
N TRP A 133 -8.16 -4.55 1.94
CA TRP A 133 -7.74 -4.58 0.55
C TRP A 133 -6.24 -4.81 0.46
N THR A 134 -5.83 -5.69 -0.45
CA THR A 134 -4.43 -5.98 -0.73
C THR A 134 -4.09 -5.54 -2.13
N LEU A 135 -3.09 -4.66 -2.26
CA LEU A 135 -2.57 -4.19 -3.53
C LEU A 135 -1.06 -4.47 -3.58
N TRP A 136 -0.56 -4.69 -4.78
CA TRP A 136 0.86 -4.89 -5.01
C TRP A 136 1.43 -3.67 -5.71
N ALA A 137 2.63 -3.25 -5.32
CA ALA A 137 3.36 -2.15 -5.96
C ALA A 137 4.67 -2.68 -6.54
N ALA A 138 4.97 -2.29 -7.76
CA ALA A 138 6.22 -2.70 -8.40
C ALA A 138 7.42 -1.98 -7.79
N ASP A 139 7.25 -0.74 -7.34
CA ASP A 139 8.30 0.06 -6.74
C ASP A 139 7.74 0.95 -5.64
N VAL A 140 8.50 1.10 -4.56
CA VAL A 140 8.15 1.98 -3.45
C VAL A 140 9.37 2.81 -3.10
N GLN A 141 9.21 4.13 -3.05
CA GLN A 141 10.22 5.04 -2.56
C GLN A 141 9.73 5.70 -1.30
N SER A 142 10.44 5.48 -0.20
CA SER A 142 10.10 6.02 1.11
C SER A 142 11.13 7.09 1.48
N LEU A 143 10.63 8.27 1.85
CA LEU A 143 11.46 9.41 2.22
C LEU A 143 11.01 9.93 3.58
N SER A 144 11.99 10.33 4.39
CA SER A 144 11.72 11.06 5.64
C SER A 144 12.28 12.48 5.52
N ALA A 145 11.56 13.41 6.12
CA ALA A 145 12.00 14.79 6.12
C ALA A 145 13.15 15.01 7.12
#